data_80a876d8adae68b1f4687dcd8711cfdb
#
_entry.id   80a876d8adae68b1f4687dcd8711cfdb
#
_cell.length_a   1.000
_cell.length_b   1.000
_cell.length_c   1.000
_cell.angle_alpha   90.00
_cell.angle_beta   90.00
_cell.angle_gamma   90.00
#
_symmetry.space_group_name_H-M   'P 1'
#
loop_
_entity.id
_entity.type
_entity.pdbx_description
1 polymer ?
#
loop_
_entity_poly.entity_id
_entity_poly.type
_entity_poly.pdbx_seq_one_letter_code
_entity_poly.pdbx_strand_id
1 'polypeptide(L)'
;QIALSCEADFVQGYYFGRPAPGLPDSAAATACIGELTERFRQQTEARERRDAQRIAPYLRAFERAAERLAAGEPLDEVCWNFLALDAAARCFLLDAHGRQSGRNVVLRADRALSEARFSPLADAQGANWLRRPYFRSAIAEPGRVQVTRPYLSINEAQPCVTLSVAVRVGDAQRVLCGDIDWGDDEADAG
;
A
#
# COMPACT_ATOMS: atom_id res chain seq x y z
N GLN A 1 16.37 9.70 13.43
CA GLN A 1 15.38 9.46 12.36
C GLN A 1 14.35 8.41 12.77
N ILE A 2 14.76 7.21 13.24
CA ILE A 2 13.84 6.13 13.65
C ILE A 2 12.78 6.60 14.66
N ALA A 3 13.18 7.39 15.69
CA ALA A 3 12.24 7.90 16.68
C ALA A 3 11.15 8.81 16.07
N LEU A 4 11.51 9.66 15.12
CA LEU A 4 10.56 10.50 14.39
C LEU A 4 9.62 9.69 13.50
N SER A 5 10.13 8.66 12.81
CA SER A 5 9.30 7.76 12.00
C SER A 5 8.36 6.87 12.84
N CYS A 6 8.67 6.67 14.12
CA CYS A 6 7.80 5.98 15.08
C CYS A 6 6.82 6.92 15.80
N GLU A 7 6.71 8.18 15.38
CA GLU A 7 5.82 9.19 15.99
C GLU A 7 6.06 9.36 17.51
N ALA A 8 7.34 9.25 17.94
CA ALA A 8 7.68 9.39 19.35
C ALA A 8 7.56 10.84 19.80
N ASP A 9 6.74 11.12 20.82
CA ASP A 9 6.55 12.46 21.40
C ASP A 9 7.78 12.94 22.18
N PHE A 10 8.55 12.01 22.74
CA PHE A 10 9.72 12.30 23.54
C PHE A 10 10.89 11.42 23.15
N VAL A 11 12.08 12.00 23.11
CA VAL A 11 13.34 11.29 22.87
C VAL A 11 14.37 11.68 23.92
N GLN A 12 15.22 10.72 24.31
CA GLN A 12 16.33 10.96 25.23
C GLN A 12 17.60 10.27 24.72
N GLY A 13 18.76 10.78 25.11
CA GLY A 13 20.05 10.18 24.81
C GLY A 13 21.20 11.16 24.89
N TYR A 14 22.42 10.63 24.93
CA TYR A 14 23.67 11.44 25.01
C TYR A 14 23.85 12.41 23.84
N TYR A 15 23.15 12.18 22.74
CA TYR A 15 23.17 13.10 21.60
C TYR A 15 22.53 14.45 21.92
N PHE A 16 21.53 14.48 22.81
CA PHE A 16 20.84 15.70 23.23
C PHE A 16 21.48 16.35 24.46
N GLY A 17 22.29 15.60 25.21
CA GLY A 17 22.98 16.06 26.40
C GLY A 17 23.37 14.93 27.33
N ARG A 18 24.48 15.09 28.03
CA ARG A 18 24.87 14.18 29.12
C ARG A 18 24.13 14.56 30.39
N PRO A 19 23.81 13.58 31.27
CA PRO A 19 23.26 13.88 32.57
C PRO A 19 24.19 14.84 33.34
N ALA A 20 23.64 15.94 33.79
CA ALA A 20 24.35 16.93 34.57
C ALA A 20 23.42 17.46 35.69
N PRO A 21 23.99 17.94 36.83
CA PRO A 21 23.18 18.64 37.84
C PRO A 21 22.62 19.94 37.22
N GLY A 22 21.29 20.07 37.22
CA GLY A 22 20.58 21.23 36.70
C GLY A 22 19.95 20.99 35.31
N LEU A 23 19.18 21.96 34.84
CA LEU A 23 18.58 21.93 33.50
C LEU A 23 19.65 22.20 32.45
N PRO A 24 19.76 21.39 31.39
CA PRO A 24 20.67 21.66 30.32
C PRO A 24 20.30 22.96 29.59
N ASP A 25 21.27 23.59 28.93
CA ASP A 25 20.99 24.71 28.05
C ASP A 25 20.03 24.26 26.93
N SER A 26 18.79 24.71 27.03
CA SER A 26 17.71 24.32 26.13
C SER A 26 17.91 24.84 24.70
N ALA A 27 18.71 25.91 24.50
CA ALA A 27 18.85 26.54 23.19
C ALA A 27 19.60 25.64 22.20
N ALA A 28 20.71 25.01 22.61
CA ALA A 28 21.48 24.11 21.77
C ALA A 28 20.68 22.82 21.44
N ALA A 29 19.98 22.26 22.43
CA ALA A 29 19.13 21.10 22.23
C ALA A 29 17.95 21.40 21.28
N THR A 30 17.32 22.58 21.44
CA THR A 30 16.22 23.02 20.58
C THR A 30 16.69 23.22 19.14
N ALA A 31 17.85 23.83 18.91
CA ALA A 31 18.42 24.01 17.58
C ALA A 31 18.71 22.66 16.91
N CYS A 32 19.32 21.71 17.62
CA CYS A 32 19.59 20.37 17.14
C CYS A 32 18.31 19.60 16.76
N ILE A 33 17.28 19.67 17.59
CA ILE A 33 15.97 19.06 17.32
C ILE A 33 15.33 19.70 16.10
N GLY A 34 15.42 21.04 15.97
CA GLY A 34 14.90 21.76 14.81
C GLY A 34 15.54 21.31 13.49
N GLU A 35 16.87 21.18 13.46
CA GLU A 35 17.57 20.66 12.26
C GLU A 35 17.19 19.22 11.92
N LEU A 36 17.08 18.34 12.92
CA LEU A 36 16.69 16.95 12.71
C LEU A 36 15.27 16.85 12.18
N THR A 37 14.35 17.64 12.76
CA THR A 37 12.94 17.67 12.32
C THR A 37 12.82 18.17 10.89
N GLU A 38 13.58 19.21 10.52
CA GLU A 38 13.56 19.74 9.16
C GLU A 38 14.12 18.74 8.13
N ARG A 39 15.22 18.06 8.44
CA ARG A 39 15.74 16.97 7.61
C ARG A 39 14.74 15.84 7.44
N PHE A 40 14.10 15.45 8.53
CA PHE A 40 13.08 14.40 8.49
C PHE A 40 11.90 14.81 7.61
N ARG A 41 11.41 16.07 7.76
CA ARG A 41 10.34 16.61 6.92
C ARG A 41 10.71 16.56 5.44
N GLN A 42 11.90 17.04 5.08
CA GLN A 42 12.39 17.04 3.68
C GLN A 42 12.49 15.62 3.11
N GLN A 43 13.02 14.67 3.88
CA GLN A 43 13.12 13.27 3.47
C GLN A 43 11.74 12.64 3.31
N THR A 44 10.81 12.91 4.23
CA THR A 44 9.43 12.41 4.15
C THR A 44 8.73 12.95 2.92
N GLU A 45 8.79 14.27 2.68
CA GLU A 45 8.21 14.87 1.49
C GLU A 45 8.81 14.34 0.17
N ALA A 46 10.13 14.12 0.15
CA ALA A 46 10.79 13.54 -1.02
C ALA A 46 10.34 12.10 -1.26
N ARG A 47 10.19 11.31 -0.19
CA ARG A 47 9.67 9.94 -0.26
C ARG A 47 8.22 9.92 -0.76
N GLU A 48 7.36 10.73 -0.17
CA GLU A 48 5.94 10.84 -0.57
C GLU A 48 5.79 11.23 -2.04
N ARG A 49 6.62 12.15 -2.54
CA ARG A 49 6.64 12.52 -3.97
C ARG A 49 7.05 11.36 -4.85
N ARG A 50 8.11 10.61 -4.48
CA ARG A 50 8.54 9.41 -5.21
C ARG A 50 7.45 8.35 -5.23
N ASP A 51 6.84 8.07 -4.08
CA ASP A 51 5.76 7.10 -3.95
C ASP A 51 4.54 7.50 -4.78
N ALA A 52 4.17 8.79 -4.78
CA ALA A 52 3.09 9.31 -5.61
C ALA A 52 3.39 9.19 -7.12
N GLN A 53 4.63 9.44 -7.54
CA GLN A 53 5.04 9.25 -8.94
C GLN A 53 5.04 7.79 -9.34
N ARG A 54 5.55 6.91 -8.47
CA ARG A 54 5.60 5.46 -8.68
C ARG A 54 4.20 4.86 -8.83
N ILE A 55 3.25 5.27 -7.98
CA ILE A 55 1.89 4.71 -7.97
C ILE A 55 0.99 5.29 -9.08
N ALA A 56 1.29 6.47 -9.59
CA ALA A 56 0.41 7.18 -10.54
C ALA A 56 0.01 6.36 -11.79
N PRO A 57 0.88 5.60 -12.47
CA PRO A 57 0.48 4.78 -13.61
C PRO A 57 -0.51 3.68 -13.21
N TYR A 58 -0.32 3.07 -12.03
CA TYR A 58 -1.22 2.04 -11.50
C TYR A 58 -2.58 2.60 -11.17
N LEU A 59 -2.64 3.78 -10.52
CA LEU A 59 -3.90 4.47 -10.23
C LEU A 59 -4.70 4.70 -11.50
N ARG A 60 -4.09 5.29 -12.53
CA ARG A 60 -4.79 5.56 -13.81
C ARG A 60 -5.29 4.29 -14.50
N ALA A 61 -4.52 3.21 -14.47
CA ALA A 61 -4.93 1.94 -15.06
C ALA A 61 -6.06 1.30 -14.24
N PHE A 62 -5.99 1.40 -12.91
CA PHE A 62 -6.97 0.84 -11.99
C PHE A 62 -8.30 1.60 -12.02
N GLU A 63 -8.27 2.93 -12.09
CA GLU A 63 -9.48 3.76 -12.26
C GLU A 63 -10.24 3.39 -13.54
N ARG A 64 -9.53 3.26 -14.67
CA ARG A 64 -10.14 2.80 -15.92
C ARG A 64 -10.70 1.38 -15.83
N ALA A 65 -9.99 0.48 -15.11
CA ALA A 65 -10.50 -0.87 -14.87
C ALA A 65 -11.81 -0.84 -14.07
N ALA A 66 -11.89 0.02 -13.04
CA ALA A 66 -13.07 0.18 -12.22
C ALA A 66 -14.28 0.73 -13.02
N GLU A 67 -14.05 1.71 -13.89
CA GLU A 67 -15.09 2.27 -14.78
C GLU A 67 -15.64 1.20 -15.74
N ARG A 68 -14.77 0.43 -16.37
CA ARG A 68 -15.16 -0.66 -17.28
C ARG A 68 -15.88 -1.79 -16.57
N LEU A 69 -15.43 -2.13 -15.35
CA LEU A 69 -16.10 -3.13 -14.50
C LEU A 69 -17.51 -2.67 -14.13
N ALA A 70 -17.67 -1.39 -13.77
CA ALA A 70 -18.98 -0.81 -13.49
C ALA A 70 -19.91 -0.82 -14.71
N ALA A 71 -19.36 -0.75 -15.92
CA ALA A 71 -20.09 -0.92 -17.18
C ALA A 71 -20.46 -2.39 -17.48
N GLY A 72 -20.01 -3.35 -16.65
CA GLY A 72 -20.36 -4.77 -16.75
C GLY A 72 -19.38 -5.61 -17.57
N GLU A 73 -18.20 -5.06 -17.90
CA GLU A 73 -17.17 -5.84 -18.59
C GLU A 73 -16.53 -6.89 -17.69
N PRO A 74 -16.04 -8.03 -18.24
CA PRO A 74 -15.42 -9.11 -17.48
C PRO A 74 -14.17 -8.67 -16.71
N LEU A 75 -13.96 -9.22 -15.51
CA LEU A 75 -12.86 -8.85 -14.61
C LEU A 75 -11.48 -9.05 -15.24
N ASP A 76 -11.26 -10.13 -15.94
CA ASP A 76 -9.99 -10.46 -16.60
C ASP A 76 -9.64 -9.47 -17.71
N GLU A 77 -10.63 -9.02 -18.49
CA GLU A 77 -10.43 -8.04 -19.54
C GLU A 77 -10.14 -6.63 -18.99
N VAL A 78 -10.87 -6.21 -17.96
CA VAL A 78 -10.68 -4.86 -17.38
C VAL A 78 -9.37 -4.71 -16.65
N CYS A 79 -8.87 -5.79 -16.02
CA CYS A 79 -7.62 -5.77 -15.26
C CYS A 79 -6.37 -5.85 -16.14
N TRP A 80 -6.48 -6.15 -17.42
CA TRP A 80 -5.34 -6.38 -18.32
C TRP A 80 -4.32 -5.23 -18.29
N ASN A 81 -4.78 -4.00 -18.48
CA ASN A 81 -3.90 -2.83 -18.54
C ASN A 81 -3.19 -2.53 -17.20
N PHE A 82 -3.84 -2.84 -16.09
CA PHE A 82 -3.22 -2.75 -14.76
C PHE A 82 -2.17 -3.84 -14.59
N LEU A 83 -2.51 -5.08 -14.90
CA LEU A 83 -1.63 -6.24 -14.76
C LEU A 83 -0.44 -6.24 -15.74
N ALA A 84 -0.52 -5.47 -16.82
CA ALA A 84 0.59 -5.27 -17.76
C ALA A 84 1.70 -4.38 -17.19
N LEU A 85 1.46 -3.64 -16.10
CA LEU A 85 2.47 -2.84 -15.41
C LEU A 85 3.41 -3.75 -14.60
N ASP A 86 4.70 -3.38 -14.55
CA ASP A 86 5.76 -4.28 -14.08
C ASP A 86 5.58 -4.82 -12.66
N ALA A 87 5.18 -3.97 -11.70
CA ALA A 87 5.00 -4.38 -10.31
C ALA A 87 3.57 -4.81 -9.99
N ALA A 88 2.63 -4.81 -10.96
CA ALA A 88 1.29 -5.32 -10.71
C ALA A 88 1.32 -6.83 -10.51
N ALA A 89 0.82 -7.28 -9.35
CA ALA A 89 0.86 -8.69 -8.96
C ALA A 89 -0.42 -9.42 -9.34
N ARG A 90 -1.58 -8.89 -8.96
CA ARG A 90 -2.88 -9.51 -9.19
C ARG A 90 -4.02 -8.53 -9.05
N CYS A 91 -5.19 -8.91 -9.61
CA CYS A 91 -6.48 -8.31 -9.30
C CYS A 91 -7.45 -9.35 -8.75
N PHE A 92 -8.39 -8.92 -7.92
CA PHE A 92 -9.46 -9.77 -7.40
C PHE A 92 -10.69 -8.94 -7.07
N LEU A 93 -11.83 -9.62 -6.99
CA LEU A 93 -13.13 -8.99 -6.74
C LEU A 93 -13.72 -9.49 -5.44
N LEU A 94 -14.24 -8.58 -4.63
CA LEU A 94 -14.96 -8.91 -3.39
C LEU A 94 -16.44 -8.53 -3.53
N ASP A 95 -17.29 -9.26 -2.84
CA ASP A 95 -18.69 -8.88 -2.67
C ASP A 95 -18.85 -7.79 -1.59
N ALA A 96 -20.08 -7.34 -1.37
CA ALA A 96 -20.40 -6.32 -0.36
C ALA A 96 -20.10 -6.77 1.10
N HIS A 97 -19.85 -8.06 1.32
CA HIS A 97 -19.54 -8.65 2.63
C HIS A 97 -18.04 -9.00 2.77
N GLY A 98 -17.21 -8.59 1.80
CA GLY A 98 -15.78 -8.85 1.80
C GLY A 98 -15.39 -10.28 1.45
N ARG A 99 -16.29 -11.09 0.88
CA ARG A 99 -15.96 -12.41 0.36
C ARG A 99 -15.41 -12.29 -1.06
N GLN A 100 -14.34 -13.01 -1.34
CA GLN A 100 -13.76 -13.03 -2.68
C GLN A 100 -14.65 -13.79 -3.65
N SER A 101 -15.03 -13.11 -4.72
CA SER A 101 -15.82 -13.65 -5.83
C SER A 101 -14.88 -14.09 -6.95
N GLY A 102 -14.72 -15.41 -7.12
CA GLY A 102 -13.84 -15.98 -8.14
C GLY A 102 -12.34 -15.97 -7.76
N ARG A 103 -11.53 -16.35 -8.72
CA ARG A 103 -10.08 -16.49 -8.59
C ARG A 103 -9.37 -15.14 -8.71
N ASN A 104 -8.12 -15.10 -8.29
CA ASN A 104 -7.22 -13.99 -8.63
C ASN A 104 -6.97 -13.97 -10.13
N VAL A 105 -7.01 -12.77 -10.72
CA VAL A 105 -6.56 -12.52 -12.07
C VAL A 105 -5.09 -12.13 -12.01
N VAL A 106 -4.23 -12.87 -12.70
CA VAL A 106 -2.78 -12.64 -12.77
C VAL A 106 -2.35 -12.73 -14.25
N LEU A 107 -1.45 -11.86 -14.69
CA LEU A 107 -0.94 -11.90 -16.05
C LEU A 107 0.30 -12.79 -16.17
N ARG A 108 1.14 -12.80 -15.12
CA ARG A 108 2.42 -13.52 -15.08
C ARG A 108 2.32 -14.67 -14.08
N ALA A 109 1.97 -15.85 -14.57
CA ALA A 109 1.87 -17.06 -13.72
C ALA A 109 3.23 -17.53 -13.17
N ASP A 110 4.33 -17.19 -13.82
CA ASP A 110 5.71 -17.49 -13.41
C ASP A 110 6.16 -16.76 -12.16
N ARG A 111 5.63 -15.56 -11.86
CA ARG A 111 5.87 -14.87 -10.59
C ARG A 111 5.27 -15.59 -9.38
N ALA A 112 4.20 -16.35 -9.57
CA ALA A 112 3.54 -17.10 -8.50
C ALA A 112 4.33 -18.35 -8.05
N LEU A 113 5.38 -18.74 -8.76
CA LEU A 113 6.17 -19.97 -8.51
C LEU A 113 7.53 -19.69 -7.88
N SER A 114 7.92 -18.44 -7.66
CA SER A 114 9.17 -18.06 -7.03
C SER A 114 9.12 -18.31 -5.51
N GLU A 115 9.76 -19.37 -5.10
CA GLU A 115 10.06 -19.79 -3.72
C GLU A 115 8.91 -20.38 -2.88
N ALA A 116 8.77 -21.64 -3.01
CA ALA A 116 7.82 -22.60 -2.44
C ALA A 116 7.85 -22.80 -0.91
N ARG A 117 8.18 -21.82 -0.11
CA ARG A 117 7.97 -21.89 1.35
C ARG A 117 6.64 -21.29 1.81
N PHE A 118 6.05 -20.43 1.00
CA PHE A 118 4.71 -19.89 1.22
C PHE A 118 3.99 -19.93 -0.13
N SER A 119 3.37 -21.07 -0.46
CA SER A 119 2.47 -21.12 -1.62
C SER A 119 1.42 -20.02 -1.43
N PRO A 120 1.34 -19.03 -2.35
CA PRO A 120 0.18 -18.15 -2.37
C PRO A 120 -1.05 -19.07 -2.40
N LEU A 121 -2.10 -18.72 -1.67
CA LEU A 121 -3.39 -19.38 -1.86
C LEU A 121 -3.77 -19.16 -3.33
N ALA A 122 -3.42 -20.13 -4.17
CA ALA A 122 -3.66 -20.09 -5.62
C ALA A 122 -5.15 -19.90 -5.92
N ASP A 123 -5.99 -20.27 -4.96
CA ASP A 123 -7.43 -20.08 -4.99
C ASP A 123 -7.89 -19.48 -3.66
N ALA A 124 -8.05 -18.16 -3.63
CA ALA A 124 -8.63 -17.43 -2.51
C ALA A 124 -10.16 -17.24 -2.67
N GLN A 125 -10.79 -17.96 -3.59
CA GLN A 125 -12.24 -17.91 -3.79
C GLN A 125 -12.98 -18.24 -2.48
N GLY A 126 -13.89 -17.36 -2.08
CA GLY A 126 -14.65 -17.48 -0.84
C GLY A 126 -13.91 -17.04 0.41
N ALA A 127 -12.62 -16.69 0.34
CA ALA A 127 -11.90 -16.09 1.46
C ALA A 127 -12.57 -14.78 1.90
N ASN A 128 -12.52 -14.51 3.20
CA ASN A 128 -13.16 -13.33 3.78
C ASN A 128 -12.14 -12.26 4.14
N TRP A 129 -12.25 -11.10 3.50
CA TRP A 129 -11.38 -9.95 3.62
C TRP A 129 -12.03 -8.76 4.36
N LEU A 130 -13.19 -8.97 5.01
CA LEU A 130 -13.99 -7.95 5.71
C LEU A 130 -13.16 -7.10 6.69
N ARG A 131 -12.16 -7.71 7.35
CA ARG A 131 -11.33 -7.04 8.36
C ARG A 131 -10.17 -6.22 7.76
N ARG A 132 -9.93 -6.34 6.46
CA ARG A 132 -8.81 -5.66 5.81
C ARG A 132 -9.07 -4.17 5.63
N PRO A 133 -8.07 -3.31 5.91
CA PRO A 133 -8.22 -1.86 5.75
C PRO A 133 -8.68 -1.46 4.36
N TYR A 134 -8.12 -2.04 3.30
CA TYR A 134 -8.46 -1.71 1.91
C TYR A 134 -9.94 -1.98 1.61
N PHE A 135 -10.54 -3.07 2.11
CA PHE A 135 -11.97 -3.34 1.94
C PHE A 135 -12.81 -2.29 2.67
N ARG A 136 -12.48 -2.04 3.95
CA ARG A 136 -13.26 -1.11 4.79
C ARG A 136 -13.23 0.31 4.25
N SER A 137 -12.07 0.77 3.79
CA SER A 137 -11.92 2.11 3.20
C SER A 137 -12.69 2.23 1.89
N ALA A 138 -12.64 1.22 1.01
CA ALA A 138 -13.39 1.23 -0.23
C ALA A 138 -14.91 1.28 -0.01
N ILE A 139 -15.43 0.51 0.97
CA ILE A 139 -16.86 0.54 1.33
C ILE A 139 -17.27 1.88 1.95
N ALA A 140 -16.39 2.50 2.74
CA ALA A 140 -16.67 3.80 3.36
C ALA A 140 -16.74 4.96 2.35
N GLU A 141 -15.96 4.88 1.26
CA GLU A 141 -15.92 5.91 0.21
C GLU A 141 -16.14 5.26 -1.19
N PRO A 142 -17.37 4.85 -1.54
CA PRO A 142 -17.64 4.21 -2.82
C PRO A 142 -17.30 5.12 -4.00
N GLY A 143 -16.76 4.52 -5.07
CA GLY A 143 -16.35 5.22 -6.28
C GLY A 143 -14.99 5.91 -6.19
N ARG A 144 -14.37 5.97 -5.01
CA ARG A 144 -13.04 6.54 -4.83
C ARG A 144 -12.01 5.44 -4.66
N VAL A 145 -10.95 5.49 -5.45
CA VAL A 145 -9.83 4.56 -5.28
C VAL A 145 -9.10 4.85 -3.98
N GLN A 146 -8.96 3.82 -3.17
CA GLN A 146 -8.20 3.82 -1.93
C GLN A 146 -6.84 3.18 -2.17
N VAL A 147 -5.82 3.69 -1.49
CA VAL A 147 -4.44 3.19 -1.55
C VAL A 147 -4.00 2.85 -0.13
N THR A 148 -3.53 1.64 0.09
CA THR A 148 -2.97 1.28 1.40
C THR A 148 -1.55 1.86 1.56
N ARG A 149 -1.12 2.02 2.82
CA ARG A 149 0.32 2.07 3.09
C ARG A 149 0.94 0.72 2.72
N PRO A 150 2.26 0.66 2.40
CA PRO A 150 2.93 -0.62 2.21
C PRO A 150 2.78 -1.53 3.43
N TYR A 151 2.46 -2.79 3.22
CA TYR A 151 2.34 -3.80 4.27
C TYR A 151 2.86 -5.15 3.77
N LEU A 152 3.24 -6.02 4.69
CA LEU A 152 3.64 -7.38 4.32
C LEU A 152 2.42 -8.19 3.90
N SER A 153 2.41 -8.62 2.64
CA SER A 153 1.37 -9.52 2.14
C SER A 153 1.47 -10.87 2.85
N ILE A 154 0.32 -11.46 3.21
CA ILE A 154 0.29 -12.81 3.81
C ILE A 154 0.78 -13.86 2.83
N ASN A 155 0.63 -13.60 1.54
CA ASN A 155 0.92 -14.57 0.48
C ASN A 155 2.34 -14.45 -0.08
N GLU A 156 2.98 -13.31 0.15
CA GLU A 156 4.31 -13.01 -0.37
C GLU A 156 5.08 -12.32 0.75
N ALA A 157 6.23 -12.82 1.13
CA ALA A 157 7.05 -12.22 2.20
C ALA A 157 7.63 -10.84 1.82
N GLN A 158 6.95 -10.12 0.91
CA GLN A 158 7.38 -8.83 0.37
C GLN A 158 6.36 -7.72 0.65
N PRO A 159 6.81 -6.47 0.77
CA PRO A 159 5.93 -5.32 0.89
C PRO A 159 4.98 -5.25 -0.30
N CYS A 160 3.71 -4.96 0.00
CA CYS A 160 2.65 -4.85 -0.99
C CYS A 160 1.82 -3.59 -0.74
N VAL A 161 1.39 -2.94 -1.81
CA VAL A 161 0.38 -1.87 -1.77
C VAL A 161 -0.86 -2.38 -2.48
N THR A 162 -2.02 -2.25 -1.84
CA THR A 162 -3.31 -2.61 -2.44
C THR A 162 -4.08 -1.36 -2.84
N LEU A 163 -4.49 -1.29 -4.09
CA LEU A 163 -5.52 -0.39 -4.57
C LEU A 163 -6.88 -1.05 -4.41
N SER A 164 -7.89 -0.28 -4.01
CA SER A 164 -9.26 -0.81 -3.88
C SER A 164 -10.30 0.25 -4.17
N VAL A 165 -11.42 -0.15 -4.76
CA VAL A 165 -12.54 0.75 -5.03
C VAL A 165 -13.85 -0.03 -5.00
N ALA A 166 -14.87 0.50 -4.33
CA ALA A 166 -16.21 -0.05 -4.38
C ALA A 166 -16.96 0.52 -5.59
N VAL A 167 -17.48 -0.36 -6.44
CA VAL A 167 -18.25 -0.02 -7.64
C VAL A 167 -19.57 -0.80 -7.66
N ARG A 168 -20.54 -0.32 -8.43
CA ARG A 168 -21.77 -1.05 -8.72
C ARG A 168 -21.62 -1.78 -10.05
N VAL A 169 -21.93 -3.07 -10.05
CA VAL A 169 -21.98 -3.89 -11.25
C VAL A 169 -23.42 -4.47 -11.33
N GLY A 170 -24.23 -3.91 -12.20
CA GLY A 170 -25.68 -4.12 -12.15
C GLY A 170 -26.23 -3.64 -10.81
N ASP A 171 -27.01 -4.50 -10.13
CA ASP A 171 -27.59 -4.18 -8.81
C ASP A 171 -26.66 -4.52 -7.63
N ALA A 172 -25.51 -5.15 -7.89
CA ALA A 172 -24.61 -5.60 -6.84
C ALA A 172 -23.47 -4.60 -6.58
N GLN A 173 -23.20 -4.31 -5.29
CA GLN A 173 -21.96 -3.63 -4.90
C GLN A 173 -20.82 -4.64 -4.88
N ARG A 174 -19.69 -4.23 -5.50
CA ARG A 174 -18.46 -5.00 -5.58
C ARG A 174 -17.28 -4.14 -5.16
N VAL A 175 -16.23 -4.76 -4.66
CA VAL A 175 -14.95 -4.08 -4.41
C VAL A 175 -13.90 -4.70 -5.30
N LEU A 176 -13.42 -3.92 -6.28
CA LEU A 176 -12.25 -4.26 -7.07
C LEU A 176 -11.02 -4.02 -6.22
N CYS A 177 -10.09 -4.97 -6.21
CA CYS A 177 -8.79 -4.88 -5.55
C CYS A 177 -7.67 -5.19 -6.54
N GLY A 178 -6.55 -4.47 -6.43
CA GLY A 178 -5.35 -4.70 -7.22
C GLY A 178 -4.11 -4.58 -6.34
N ASP A 179 -3.29 -5.62 -6.28
CA ASP A 179 -2.06 -5.66 -5.51
C ASP A 179 -0.86 -5.28 -6.40
N ILE A 180 0.03 -4.50 -5.82
CA ILE A 180 1.28 -4.02 -6.42
C ILE A 180 2.41 -4.45 -5.51
N ASP A 181 3.45 -5.11 -6.04
CA ASP A 181 4.68 -5.40 -5.33
C ASP A 181 5.40 -4.08 -5.02
N TRP A 182 5.62 -3.84 -3.73
CA TRP A 182 6.20 -2.60 -3.23
C TRP A 182 7.56 -2.86 -2.57
N GLY A 183 8.37 -3.72 -3.19
CA GLY A 183 9.76 -3.93 -2.76
C GLY A 183 10.53 -2.61 -2.81
N ASP A 184 11.51 -2.47 -1.92
CA ASP A 184 12.43 -1.33 -1.97
C ASP A 184 13.17 -1.38 -3.31
N ASP A 185 13.10 -0.31 -4.09
CA ASP A 185 14.07 -0.11 -5.15
C ASP A 185 15.44 -0.02 -4.46
N GLU A 186 16.40 -0.85 -4.85
CA GLU A 186 17.78 -0.93 -4.29
C GLU A 186 18.57 0.42 -4.33
N ALA A 187 17.88 1.52 -4.56
CA ALA A 187 18.45 2.84 -4.72
C ALA A 187 18.71 3.61 -3.40
N ASP A 188 18.32 3.08 -2.24
CA ASP A 188 18.55 3.73 -0.93
C ASP A 188 19.70 3.09 -0.10
N ALA A 189 20.53 2.21 -0.69
CA ALA A 189 21.73 1.67 -0.08
C ALA A 189 22.98 2.44 -0.59
N GLY A 190 23.08 3.72 -0.18
CA GLY A 190 24.22 4.58 -0.44
C GLY A 190 24.49 5.52 0.74
#